data_2df20ff022ad3ab3448329b27a29e37c
#
_entry.id   2df20ff022ad3ab3448329b27a29e37c
#
_cell.length_a   1.000
_cell.length_b   1.000
_cell.length_c   1.000
_cell.angle_alpha   90.00
_cell.angle_beta   90.00
_cell.angle_gamma   90.00
#
_symmetry.space_group_name_H-M   'P 1'
#
loop_
_entity.id
_entity.type
_entity.pdbx_description
1 polymer ?
#
loop_
_entity_poly.entity_id
_entity_poly.type
_entity_poly.pdbx_seq_one_letter_code
_entity_poly.pdbx_strand_id
1 'polypeptide(L)'
;TTEWQKGYQNLRNVNYFFEYYKVPETEETKDVLSMKGEAYFFRAYWHFYLLTRFGSIPVMDRFWDGNATVGGLQIPPRDRSAVAQFILDDLNTAKGLLHSRSQYKGLRVCKEAAIIMAMRVALYEGTWEKYHKGTDFAAAEDKSADLLGQVLTLGDELFGMGLALNTKATDKNAVNIEDAYAHIFNSKDLSDMTEVVFWKKYSIADGVIHNLSSNLGAGYVDNSGPAGLSQSLVDNYLNADGTPINPADGIFKDFNLTFKGRDGRLLATVMHSNCKFKSTSPESKSKAMLVEEYSEENKQIVRPPYLTEGGPARNATGYHIRMSIDT
;
A
#
# COMPACT_ATOMS: atom_id res chain seq x y z
N THR A 1 -2.85 -4.28 -23.85
CA THR A 1 -1.97 -4.75 -22.76
C THR A 1 -2.81 -5.42 -21.67
N THR A 2 -2.21 -6.34 -20.92
CA THR A 2 -2.88 -7.04 -19.80
C THR A 2 -3.47 -6.07 -18.76
N GLU A 3 -2.78 -4.96 -18.50
CA GLU A 3 -3.21 -3.93 -17.54
C GLU A 3 -4.48 -3.19 -18.01
N TRP A 4 -4.55 -2.88 -19.29
CA TRP A 4 -5.73 -2.27 -19.90
C TRP A 4 -6.94 -3.18 -19.78
N GLN A 5 -6.81 -4.43 -20.22
CA GLN A 5 -7.89 -5.43 -20.14
C GLN A 5 -8.36 -5.63 -18.71
N LYS A 6 -7.43 -5.77 -17.75
CA LYS A 6 -7.74 -5.93 -16.33
C LYS A 6 -8.56 -4.74 -15.78
N GLY A 7 -8.14 -3.51 -16.09
CA GLY A 7 -8.86 -2.32 -15.64
C GLY A 7 -10.29 -2.30 -16.15
N TYR A 8 -10.48 -2.43 -17.48
CA TYR A 8 -11.81 -2.36 -18.09
C TYR A 8 -12.70 -3.57 -17.78
N GLN A 9 -12.12 -4.76 -17.59
CA GLN A 9 -12.89 -5.93 -17.15
C GLN A 9 -13.48 -5.70 -15.75
N ASN A 10 -12.70 -5.14 -14.83
CA ASN A 10 -13.20 -4.83 -13.49
C ASN A 10 -14.21 -3.68 -13.50
N LEU A 11 -14.00 -2.64 -14.32
CA LEU A 11 -15.01 -1.59 -14.52
C LEU A 11 -16.32 -2.15 -15.05
N ARG A 12 -16.27 -3.07 -16.01
CA ARG A 12 -17.47 -3.76 -16.50
C ARG A 12 -18.19 -4.50 -15.37
N ASN A 13 -17.46 -5.21 -14.51
CA ASN A 13 -18.06 -5.94 -13.38
C ASN A 13 -18.75 -5.00 -12.39
N VAL A 14 -18.13 -3.86 -12.07
CA VAL A 14 -18.74 -2.84 -11.18
C VAL A 14 -19.98 -2.22 -11.84
N ASN A 15 -19.90 -1.86 -13.12
CA ASN A 15 -21.03 -1.27 -13.83
C ASN A 15 -22.17 -2.27 -14.04
N TYR A 16 -21.85 -3.57 -14.13
CA TYR A 16 -22.86 -4.64 -14.11
C TYR A 16 -23.67 -4.61 -12.81
N PHE A 17 -23.02 -4.40 -11.67
CA PHE A 17 -23.74 -4.23 -10.40
C PHE A 17 -24.73 -3.06 -10.49
N PHE A 18 -24.32 -1.88 -10.96
CA PHE A 18 -25.22 -0.72 -11.06
C PHE A 18 -26.40 -0.97 -12.02
N GLU A 19 -26.19 -1.67 -13.12
CA GLU A 19 -27.24 -1.99 -14.09
C GLU A 19 -28.32 -2.90 -13.52
N TYR A 20 -27.89 -3.89 -12.72
CA TYR A 20 -28.78 -4.91 -12.15
C TYR A 20 -29.16 -4.66 -10.69
N TYR A 21 -28.74 -3.55 -10.11
CA TYR A 21 -29.16 -3.10 -8.79
C TYR A 21 -30.63 -2.64 -8.85
N LYS A 22 -31.56 -3.41 -8.25
CA LYS A 22 -33.00 -3.18 -8.36
C LYS A 22 -33.68 -2.98 -6.99
N VAL A 23 -32.90 -2.61 -5.95
CA VAL A 23 -33.50 -2.31 -4.64
C VAL A 23 -34.20 -0.95 -4.74
N PRO A 24 -35.52 -0.87 -4.41
CA PRO A 24 -36.23 0.40 -4.37
C PRO A 24 -35.60 1.35 -3.33
N GLU A 25 -35.56 2.63 -3.61
CA GLU A 25 -35.00 3.63 -2.68
C GLU A 25 -35.63 3.60 -1.29
N THR A 26 -36.93 3.25 -1.21
CA THR A 26 -37.68 3.11 0.05
C THR A 26 -37.26 1.91 0.89
N GLU A 27 -36.55 0.95 0.29
CA GLU A 27 -36.06 -0.27 0.92
C GLU A 27 -34.53 -0.26 1.12
N GLU A 28 -33.85 0.81 0.73
CA GLU A 28 -32.40 0.96 0.89
C GLU A 28 -32.06 1.17 2.37
N THR A 29 -31.67 0.11 3.04
CA THR A 29 -31.08 0.19 4.39
C THR A 29 -29.66 0.77 4.33
N LYS A 30 -29.12 1.20 5.47
CA LYS A 30 -27.72 1.70 5.52
C LYS A 30 -26.70 0.66 5.05
N ASP A 31 -26.95 -0.62 5.29
CA ASP A 31 -26.06 -1.71 4.81
C ASP A 31 -26.14 -1.85 3.28
N VAL A 32 -27.32 -1.75 2.72
CA VAL A 32 -27.54 -1.78 1.24
C VAL A 32 -26.89 -0.56 0.60
N LEU A 33 -27.08 0.63 1.17
CA LEU A 33 -26.41 1.85 0.71
C LEU A 33 -24.89 1.73 0.80
N SER A 34 -24.36 1.09 1.85
CA SER A 34 -22.94 0.85 1.99
C SER A 34 -22.39 -0.06 0.88
N MET A 35 -23.12 -1.10 0.47
CA MET A 35 -22.73 -1.94 -0.68
C MET A 35 -22.68 -1.12 -1.98
N LYS A 36 -23.65 -0.24 -2.18
CA LYS A 36 -23.66 0.70 -3.31
C LYS A 36 -22.46 1.66 -3.24
N GLY A 37 -22.10 2.12 -2.04
CA GLY A 37 -20.89 2.92 -1.79
C GLY A 37 -19.60 2.18 -2.12
N GLU A 38 -19.50 0.88 -1.80
CA GLU A 38 -18.35 0.05 -2.21
C GLU A 38 -18.24 -0.05 -3.73
N ALA A 39 -19.35 -0.17 -4.45
CA ALA A 39 -19.33 -0.19 -5.91
C ALA A 39 -18.80 1.13 -6.50
N TYR A 40 -19.22 2.29 -5.97
CA TYR A 40 -18.65 3.59 -6.36
C TYR A 40 -17.15 3.66 -6.06
N PHE A 41 -16.72 3.22 -4.87
CA PHE A 41 -15.31 3.17 -4.50
C PHE A 41 -14.49 2.33 -5.47
N PHE A 42 -14.94 1.13 -5.83
CA PHE A 42 -14.21 0.26 -6.77
C PHE A 42 -14.26 0.78 -8.21
N ARG A 43 -15.31 1.49 -8.62
CA ARG A 43 -15.34 2.16 -9.93
C ARG A 43 -14.29 3.26 -9.98
N ALA A 44 -14.19 4.08 -8.96
CA ALA A 44 -13.15 5.07 -8.78
C ALA A 44 -11.75 4.47 -8.77
N TYR A 45 -11.55 3.40 -7.99
CA TYR A 45 -10.27 2.69 -7.88
C TYR A 45 -9.77 2.19 -9.24
N TRP A 46 -10.64 1.57 -10.05
CA TRP A 46 -10.23 1.03 -11.35
C TRP A 46 -10.00 2.11 -12.40
N HIS A 47 -10.73 3.22 -12.35
CA HIS A 47 -10.41 4.38 -13.18
C HIS A 47 -9.08 5.00 -12.77
N PHE A 48 -8.79 5.13 -11.47
CA PHE A 48 -7.50 5.61 -11.00
C PHE A 48 -6.35 4.67 -11.40
N TYR A 49 -6.57 3.36 -11.30
CA TYR A 49 -5.62 2.37 -11.79
C TYR A 49 -5.26 2.56 -13.26
N LEU A 50 -6.24 2.86 -14.11
CA LEU A 50 -6.03 3.14 -15.53
C LEU A 50 -5.40 4.52 -15.74
N LEU A 51 -5.86 5.56 -15.06
CA LEU A 51 -5.34 6.92 -15.14
C LEU A 51 -3.84 6.98 -14.86
N THR A 52 -3.38 6.31 -13.81
CA THR A 52 -1.96 6.30 -13.43
C THR A 52 -1.04 5.62 -14.44
N ARG A 53 -1.59 4.79 -15.32
CA ARG A 53 -0.82 4.01 -16.32
C ARG A 53 -0.91 4.57 -17.73
N PHE A 54 -2.06 5.16 -18.07
CA PHE A 54 -2.37 5.52 -19.45
C PHE A 54 -2.71 7.01 -19.62
N GLY A 55 -2.86 7.76 -18.54
CA GLY A 55 -3.27 9.17 -18.60
C GLY A 55 -4.73 9.33 -19.03
N SER A 56 -4.95 10.01 -20.15
CA SER A 56 -6.29 10.16 -20.74
C SER A 56 -6.86 8.81 -21.16
N ILE A 57 -8.05 8.48 -20.66
CA ILE A 57 -8.70 7.19 -20.86
C ILE A 57 -10.20 7.34 -21.16
N PRO A 58 -10.84 6.39 -21.84
CA PRO A 58 -12.29 6.27 -21.86
C PRO A 58 -12.86 6.07 -20.46
N VAL A 59 -13.81 6.90 -20.06
CA VAL A 59 -14.54 6.75 -18.79
C VAL A 59 -15.74 5.84 -18.99
N MET A 60 -15.80 4.76 -18.20
CA MET A 60 -16.87 3.79 -18.20
C MET A 60 -17.84 4.05 -17.05
N ASP A 61 -18.83 4.89 -17.30
CA ASP A 61 -19.82 5.35 -16.31
C ASP A 61 -21.05 4.44 -16.19
N ARG A 62 -21.21 3.49 -17.11
CA ARG A 62 -22.35 2.57 -17.19
C ARG A 62 -21.94 1.19 -17.71
N PHE A 63 -22.83 0.22 -17.57
CA PHE A 63 -22.67 -1.10 -18.15
C PHE A 63 -22.82 -1.06 -19.67
N TRP A 64 -21.91 -1.72 -20.35
CA TRP A 64 -21.97 -1.93 -21.79
C TRP A 64 -22.16 -3.41 -22.04
N ASP A 65 -23.30 -3.72 -22.65
CA ASP A 65 -23.62 -5.05 -23.14
C ASP A 65 -22.69 -5.41 -24.30
N GLY A 66 -22.23 -6.67 -24.35
CA GLY A 66 -21.34 -7.17 -25.39
C GLY A 66 -21.98 -7.26 -26.79
N ASN A 67 -23.28 -6.96 -26.91
CA ASN A 67 -24.00 -6.88 -28.17
C ASN A 67 -23.88 -5.52 -28.88
N ALA A 68 -23.22 -4.56 -28.25
CA ALA A 68 -22.91 -3.29 -28.90
C ALA A 68 -22.09 -3.55 -30.17
N THR A 69 -22.53 -3.02 -31.30
CA THR A 69 -21.77 -3.07 -32.56
C THR A 69 -20.38 -2.46 -32.33
N VAL A 70 -19.37 -2.97 -33.05
CA VAL A 70 -17.96 -2.51 -32.91
C VAL A 70 -17.85 -0.98 -32.93
N GLY A 71 -18.68 -0.27 -33.70
CA GLY A 71 -18.74 1.21 -33.70
C GLY A 71 -19.30 1.83 -32.42
N GLY A 72 -20.15 1.14 -31.67
CA GLY A 72 -20.74 1.63 -30.41
C GLY A 72 -19.79 1.52 -29.22
N LEU A 73 -18.69 0.78 -29.34
CA LEU A 73 -17.66 0.62 -28.31
C LEU A 73 -16.49 1.63 -28.45
N GLN A 74 -16.52 2.50 -29.46
CA GLN A 74 -15.49 3.53 -29.64
C GLN A 74 -15.80 4.74 -28.77
N ILE A 75 -15.50 4.61 -27.48
CA ILE A 75 -15.60 5.71 -26.52
C ILE A 75 -14.28 6.49 -26.55
N PRO A 76 -14.30 7.79 -26.91
CA PRO A 76 -13.09 8.59 -26.94
C PRO A 76 -12.49 8.75 -25.52
N PRO A 77 -11.17 8.80 -25.39
CA PRO A 77 -10.55 9.09 -24.11
C PRO A 77 -10.94 10.50 -23.65
N ARG A 78 -11.23 10.64 -22.37
CA ARG A 78 -11.36 11.95 -21.71
C ARG A 78 -9.99 12.43 -21.24
N ASP A 79 -9.81 13.74 -21.20
CA ASP A 79 -8.61 14.33 -20.61
C ASP A 79 -8.41 13.84 -19.16
N ARG A 80 -7.16 13.75 -18.75
CA ARG A 80 -6.79 13.23 -17.44
C ARG A 80 -7.44 13.99 -16.26
N SER A 81 -7.54 15.34 -16.35
CA SER A 81 -8.24 16.14 -15.34
C SER A 81 -9.71 15.77 -15.23
N ALA A 82 -10.39 15.54 -16.38
CA ALA A 82 -11.78 15.11 -16.40
C ALA A 82 -11.96 13.69 -15.85
N VAL A 83 -11.01 12.81 -16.09
CA VAL A 83 -10.98 11.45 -15.49
C VAL A 83 -10.80 11.55 -13.98
N ALA A 84 -9.86 12.35 -13.50
CA ALA A 84 -9.63 12.57 -12.07
C ALA A 84 -10.87 13.15 -11.38
N GLN A 85 -11.54 14.11 -12.00
CA GLN A 85 -12.79 14.67 -11.47
C GLN A 85 -13.87 13.59 -11.34
N PHE A 86 -14.08 12.76 -12.36
CA PHE A 86 -15.01 11.63 -12.30
C PHE A 86 -14.70 10.67 -11.15
N ILE A 87 -13.42 10.36 -10.94
CA ILE A 87 -12.96 9.52 -9.84
C ILE A 87 -13.30 10.17 -8.48
N LEU A 88 -13.05 11.46 -8.32
CA LEU A 88 -13.33 12.19 -7.09
C LEU A 88 -14.82 12.29 -6.81
N ASP A 89 -15.66 12.46 -7.83
CA ASP A 89 -17.13 12.46 -7.71
C ASP A 89 -17.65 11.11 -7.23
N ASP A 90 -17.13 10.00 -7.77
CA ASP A 90 -17.45 8.65 -7.32
C ASP A 90 -17.02 8.42 -5.87
N LEU A 91 -15.82 8.87 -5.48
CA LEU A 91 -15.33 8.74 -4.11
C LEU A 91 -16.12 9.60 -3.12
N ASN A 92 -16.55 10.78 -3.52
CA ASN A 92 -17.42 11.63 -2.71
C ASN A 92 -18.80 10.98 -2.51
N THR A 93 -19.36 10.38 -3.55
CA THR A 93 -20.60 9.58 -3.46
C THR A 93 -20.40 8.39 -2.53
N ALA A 94 -19.32 7.63 -2.71
CA ALA A 94 -18.97 6.50 -1.86
C ALA A 94 -18.87 6.91 -0.38
N LYS A 95 -18.16 8.01 -0.09
CA LYS A 95 -18.01 8.57 1.25
C LYS A 95 -19.36 8.84 1.93
N GLY A 96 -20.35 9.32 1.20
CA GLY A 96 -21.71 9.57 1.74
C GLY A 96 -22.49 8.30 2.05
N LEU A 97 -22.26 7.23 1.29
CA LEU A 97 -23.02 5.97 1.39
C LEU A 97 -22.39 4.96 2.35
N LEU A 98 -21.07 4.92 2.48
CA LEU A 98 -20.33 3.93 3.25
C LEU A 98 -20.55 4.06 4.75
N HIS A 99 -20.44 2.93 5.46
CA HIS A 99 -20.24 2.92 6.90
C HIS A 99 -18.86 3.45 7.28
N SER A 100 -18.72 3.91 8.52
CA SER A 100 -17.40 4.21 9.09
C SER A 100 -16.61 2.92 9.36
N ARG A 101 -15.28 3.04 9.51
CA ARG A 101 -14.38 1.94 9.82
C ARG A 101 -14.83 1.11 11.03
N SER A 102 -15.39 1.75 12.05
CA SER A 102 -15.81 1.09 13.28
C SER A 102 -16.83 -0.03 13.07
N GLN A 103 -17.68 0.07 12.03
CA GLN A 103 -18.73 -0.92 11.76
C GLN A 103 -18.16 -2.32 11.45
N TYR A 104 -17.12 -2.38 10.62
CA TYR A 104 -16.52 -3.63 10.18
C TYR A 104 -15.03 -3.73 10.54
N LYS A 105 -14.55 -2.83 11.40
CA LYS A 105 -13.15 -2.80 11.86
C LYS A 105 -12.11 -2.81 10.73
N GLY A 106 -12.44 -2.19 9.60
CA GLY A 106 -11.58 -2.11 8.42
C GLY A 106 -11.59 -3.35 7.51
N LEU A 107 -12.42 -4.36 7.77
CA LEU A 107 -12.54 -5.56 6.91
C LEU A 107 -13.36 -5.32 5.64
N ARG A 108 -14.08 -4.22 5.55
CA ARG A 108 -14.79 -3.75 4.35
C ARG A 108 -14.38 -2.32 4.04
N VAL A 109 -14.58 -1.92 2.78
CA VAL A 109 -14.39 -0.52 2.39
C VAL A 109 -15.26 0.37 3.26
N CYS A 110 -14.70 1.44 3.78
CA CYS A 110 -15.34 2.33 4.72
C CYS A 110 -15.18 3.80 4.29
N LYS A 111 -15.92 4.68 4.96
CA LYS A 111 -15.89 6.11 4.68
C LYS A 111 -14.47 6.69 4.71
N GLU A 112 -13.68 6.32 5.70
CA GLU A 112 -12.30 6.76 5.87
C GLU A 112 -11.40 6.29 4.71
N ALA A 113 -11.63 5.07 4.21
CA ALA A 113 -10.91 4.55 3.05
C ALA A 113 -11.22 5.35 1.77
N ALA A 114 -12.49 5.77 1.59
CA ALA A 114 -12.88 6.61 0.46
C ALA A 114 -12.22 7.99 0.54
N ILE A 115 -12.14 8.60 1.73
CA ILE A 115 -11.45 9.87 1.96
C ILE A 115 -9.95 9.74 1.62
N ILE A 116 -9.28 8.72 2.15
CA ILE A 116 -7.84 8.50 1.88
C ILE A 116 -7.60 8.27 0.39
N MET A 117 -8.48 7.52 -0.28
CA MET A 117 -8.36 7.31 -1.72
C MET A 117 -8.56 8.61 -2.49
N ALA A 118 -9.52 9.46 -2.11
CA ALA A 118 -9.74 10.78 -2.71
C ALA A 118 -8.53 11.70 -2.51
N MET A 119 -7.94 11.72 -1.30
CA MET A 119 -6.70 12.45 -1.04
C MET A 119 -5.56 11.97 -1.95
N ARG A 120 -5.41 10.66 -2.13
CA ARG A 120 -4.38 10.08 -3.01
C ARG A 120 -4.58 10.48 -4.46
N VAL A 121 -5.81 10.44 -4.96
CA VAL A 121 -6.15 10.86 -6.33
C VAL A 121 -5.87 12.33 -6.53
N ALA A 122 -6.36 13.18 -5.62
CA ALA A 122 -6.18 14.63 -5.68
C ALA A 122 -4.69 15.03 -5.59
N LEU A 123 -3.91 14.38 -4.71
CA LEU A 123 -2.47 14.60 -4.59
C LEU A 123 -1.73 14.18 -5.87
N TYR A 124 -2.05 12.99 -6.39
CA TYR A 124 -1.40 12.46 -7.58
C TYR A 124 -1.65 13.36 -8.80
N GLU A 125 -2.91 13.67 -9.07
CA GLU A 125 -3.25 14.50 -10.23
C GLU A 125 -2.85 15.96 -10.04
N GLY A 126 -3.03 16.52 -8.84
CA GLY A 126 -2.61 17.88 -8.53
C GLY A 126 -1.10 18.08 -8.69
N THR A 127 -0.28 17.12 -8.27
CA THR A 127 1.17 17.15 -8.50
C THR A 127 1.52 16.91 -9.97
N TRP A 128 0.81 16.00 -10.63
CA TRP A 128 1.00 15.78 -12.07
C TRP A 128 0.78 17.06 -12.87
N GLU A 129 -0.38 17.68 -12.74
CA GLU A 129 -0.74 18.91 -13.46
C GLU A 129 0.24 20.04 -13.15
N LYS A 130 0.64 20.20 -11.89
CA LYS A 130 1.58 21.23 -11.46
C LYS A 130 2.95 21.10 -12.15
N TYR A 131 3.50 19.88 -12.20
CA TYR A 131 4.88 19.67 -12.66
C TYR A 131 5.00 19.34 -14.15
N HIS A 132 3.89 19.01 -14.83
CA HIS A 132 3.90 18.76 -16.27
C HIS A 132 3.33 19.93 -17.10
N LYS A 133 3.01 21.04 -16.45
CA LYS A 133 2.52 22.24 -17.14
C LYS A 133 3.49 22.68 -18.23
N GLY A 134 2.96 22.87 -19.46
CA GLY A 134 3.77 23.28 -20.62
C GLY A 134 4.59 22.16 -21.26
N THR A 135 4.38 20.89 -20.85
CA THR A 135 4.99 19.72 -21.52
C THR A 135 3.94 18.96 -22.34
N ASP A 136 4.39 18.00 -23.13
CA ASP A 136 3.52 17.08 -23.90
C ASP A 136 2.61 16.21 -23.02
N PHE A 137 2.88 16.15 -21.71
CA PHE A 137 2.11 15.41 -20.72
C PHE A 137 1.20 16.30 -19.88
N ALA A 138 1.06 17.57 -20.24
CA ALA A 138 0.17 18.49 -19.55
C ALA A 138 -1.30 18.03 -19.65
N ALA A 139 -2.07 18.29 -18.60
CA ALA A 139 -3.52 18.22 -18.67
C ALA A 139 -4.06 19.37 -19.55
N ALA A 140 -5.25 19.19 -20.12
CA ALA A 140 -5.89 20.25 -20.92
C ALA A 140 -6.20 21.50 -20.09
N GLU A 141 -6.52 21.32 -18.81
CA GLU A 141 -6.72 22.40 -17.83
C GLU A 141 -5.82 22.18 -16.62
N ASP A 142 -5.26 23.25 -16.07
CA ASP A 142 -4.48 23.20 -14.84
C ASP A 142 -5.41 23.39 -13.63
N LYS A 143 -5.75 22.31 -12.96
CA LYS A 143 -6.54 22.28 -11.71
C LYS A 143 -5.67 21.96 -10.48
N SER A 144 -4.35 22.05 -10.61
CA SER A 144 -3.42 21.63 -9.57
C SER A 144 -3.66 22.30 -8.22
N ALA A 145 -3.96 23.61 -8.21
CA ALA A 145 -4.21 24.33 -6.96
C ALA A 145 -5.47 23.83 -6.24
N ASP A 146 -6.56 23.60 -6.99
CA ASP A 146 -7.82 23.11 -6.44
C ASP A 146 -7.68 21.67 -5.92
N LEU A 147 -7.02 20.82 -6.69
CA LEU A 147 -6.77 19.42 -6.31
C LEU A 147 -5.89 19.33 -5.06
N LEU A 148 -4.81 20.10 -4.98
CA LEU A 148 -3.95 20.14 -3.78
C LEU A 148 -4.69 20.76 -2.57
N GLY A 149 -5.57 21.74 -2.80
CA GLY A 149 -6.45 22.30 -1.76
C GLY A 149 -7.44 21.25 -1.23
N GLN A 150 -8.00 20.40 -2.10
CA GLN A 150 -8.87 19.30 -1.69
C GLN A 150 -8.15 18.29 -0.78
N VAL A 151 -6.84 18.03 -1.00
CA VAL A 151 -6.06 17.15 -0.12
C VAL A 151 -6.08 17.66 1.32
N LEU A 152 -5.90 18.97 1.51
CA LEU A 152 -5.91 19.57 2.86
C LEU A 152 -7.29 19.45 3.51
N THR A 153 -8.34 19.81 2.78
CA THR A 153 -9.72 19.75 3.27
C THR A 153 -10.12 18.31 3.66
N LEU A 154 -9.79 17.33 2.81
CA LEU A 154 -10.05 15.92 3.10
C LEU A 154 -9.18 15.40 4.25
N GLY A 155 -7.97 15.91 4.40
CA GLY A 155 -7.09 15.62 5.53
C GLY A 155 -7.69 16.09 6.85
N ASP A 156 -8.18 17.32 6.90
CA ASP A 156 -8.85 17.86 8.09
C ASP A 156 -10.11 17.05 8.46
N GLU A 157 -10.92 16.66 7.45
CA GLU A 157 -12.06 15.76 7.66
C GLU A 157 -11.61 14.43 8.28
N LEU A 158 -10.56 13.82 7.74
CA LEU A 158 -10.04 12.53 8.20
C LEU A 158 -9.50 12.59 9.63
N PHE A 159 -8.73 13.62 9.96
CA PHE A 159 -8.22 13.84 11.33
C PHE A 159 -9.34 14.03 12.34
N GLY A 160 -10.44 14.66 11.94
CA GLY A 160 -11.64 14.80 12.76
C GLY A 160 -12.37 13.49 13.06
N MET A 161 -12.04 12.38 12.38
CA MET A 161 -12.71 11.08 12.56
C MET A 161 -12.09 10.19 13.66
N GLY A 162 -11.12 10.69 14.42
CA GLY A 162 -10.54 9.99 15.57
C GLY A 162 -9.58 8.86 15.19
N LEU A 163 -8.99 8.89 14.00
CA LEU A 163 -7.89 8.00 13.63
C LEU A 163 -6.65 8.38 14.44
N ALA A 164 -5.93 7.37 14.90
CA ALA A 164 -4.71 7.57 15.67
C ALA A 164 -3.61 6.62 15.18
N LEU A 165 -2.37 7.09 15.25
CA LEU A 165 -1.21 6.26 14.96
C LEU A 165 -1.12 5.09 15.93
N ASN A 166 -0.66 3.94 15.45
CA ASN A 166 -0.46 2.78 16.28
C ASN A 166 0.73 3.01 17.22
N THR A 167 0.47 2.86 18.51
CA THR A 167 1.51 2.93 19.56
C THR A 167 1.72 1.58 20.26
N LYS A 168 1.01 0.53 19.83
CA LYS A 168 1.09 -0.80 20.41
C LYS A 168 2.27 -1.55 19.80
N ALA A 169 3.19 -2.02 20.64
CA ALA A 169 4.26 -2.90 20.25
C ALA A 169 3.82 -4.38 20.29
N THR A 170 4.54 -5.24 19.57
CA THR A 170 4.40 -6.72 19.63
C THR A 170 4.85 -7.25 20.98
N ASP A 171 5.89 -6.67 21.56
CA ASP A 171 6.32 -6.93 22.92
C ASP A 171 5.60 -5.96 23.86
N LYS A 172 4.87 -6.49 24.82
CA LYS A 172 4.13 -5.70 25.84
C LYS A 172 5.06 -4.80 26.67
N ASN A 173 6.34 -5.06 26.67
CA ASN A 173 7.36 -4.34 27.44
C ASN A 173 8.19 -3.36 26.59
N ALA A 174 8.08 -3.42 25.25
CA ALA A 174 8.79 -2.55 24.33
C ALA A 174 7.83 -1.51 23.73
N VAL A 175 7.99 -0.27 24.13
CA VAL A 175 7.21 0.87 23.59
C VAL A 175 8.20 1.75 22.82
N ASN A 176 8.54 1.31 21.62
CA ASN A 176 9.34 2.13 20.71
C ASN A 176 8.69 2.19 19.32
N ILE A 177 9.07 3.18 18.52
CA ILE A 177 8.50 3.39 17.18
C ILE A 177 8.79 2.19 16.27
N GLU A 178 9.92 1.54 16.39
CA GLU A 178 10.28 0.36 15.63
C GLU A 178 9.24 -0.74 15.80
N ASP A 179 8.97 -1.13 17.04
CA ASP A 179 8.04 -2.22 17.33
C ASP A 179 6.60 -1.84 17.02
N ALA A 180 6.18 -0.63 17.32
CA ALA A 180 4.83 -0.15 17.01
C ALA A 180 4.57 -0.12 15.50
N TYR A 181 5.54 0.32 14.71
CA TYR A 181 5.44 0.33 13.25
C TYR A 181 5.50 -1.07 12.65
N ALA A 182 6.43 -1.93 13.12
CA ALA A 182 6.52 -3.32 12.69
C ALA A 182 5.22 -4.08 12.99
N HIS A 183 4.58 -3.81 14.13
CA HIS A 183 3.35 -4.46 14.55
C HIS A 183 2.19 -4.28 13.55
N ILE A 184 2.12 -3.16 12.84
CA ILE A 184 1.13 -2.91 11.79
C ILE A 184 1.24 -3.96 10.67
N PHE A 185 2.46 -4.38 10.32
CA PHE A 185 2.72 -5.27 9.18
C PHE A 185 2.80 -6.75 9.56
N ASN A 186 3.03 -7.05 10.84
CA ASN A 186 3.26 -8.41 11.33
C ASN A 186 2.05 -8.98 12.09
N SER A 187 1.03 -8.15 12.38
CA SER A 187 -0.14 -8.59 13.10
C SER A 187 -1.10 -9.40 12.24
N LYS A 188 -1.64 -10.45 12.82
CA LYS A 188 -2.68 -11.29 12.20
C LYS A 188 -4.06 -10.64 12.24
N ASP A 189 -4.27 -9.72 13.18
CA ASP A 189 -5.53 -8.98 13.36
C ASP A 189 -5.23 -7.49 13.56
N LEU A 190 -5.74 -6.68 12.66
CA LEU A 190 -5.58 -5.22 12.64
C LEU A 190 -6.85 -4.48 13.08
N SER A 191 -7.83 -5.20 13.64
CA SER A 191 -9.14 -4.68 14.01
C SER A 191 -9.06 -3.49 14.96
N ASP A 192 -8.14 -3.53 15.92
CA ASP A 192 -7.99 -2.53 16.97
C ASP A 192 -6.98 -1.41 16.61
N MET A 193 -6.35 -1.51 15.43
CA MET A 193 -5.40 -0.52 14.94
C MET A 193 -6.10 0.50 14.06
N THR A 194 -6.50 1.64 14.61
CA THR A 194 -7.25 2.67 13.87
C THR A 194 -6.47 3.32 12.74
N GLU A 195 -5.15 3.31 12.79
CA GLU A 195 -4.27 3.73 11.70
C GLU A 195 -4.48 2.90 10.42
N VAL A 196 -4.84 1.62 10.57
CA VAL A 196 -5.10 0.72 9.44
C VAL A 196 -6.57 0.78 9.08
N VAL A 197 -6.90 1.56 8.08
CA VAL A 197 -8.28 1.90 7.72
C VAL A 197 -8.99 0.78 6.97
N PHE A 198 -8.28 0.09 6.09
CA PHE A 198 -8.81 -1.01 5.28
C PHE A 198 -7.75 -2.09 5.11
N TRP A 199 -8.10 -3.36 5.43
CA TRP A 199 -7.16 -4.46 5.42
C TRP A 199 -7.81 -5.79 5.05
N LYS A 200 -6.99 -6.72 4.56
CA LYS A 200 -7.42 -8.08 4.24
C LYS A 200 -6.98 -9.02 5.35
N LYS A 201 -7.92 -9.74 5.94
CA LYS A 201 -7.63 -10.79 6.90
C LYS A 201 -7.10 -12.03 6.17
N TYR A 202 -5.92 -12.49 6.58
CA TYR A 202 -5.37 -13.77 6.15
C TYR A 202 -5.64 -14.82 7.23
N SER A 203 -6.08 -16.00 6.81
CA SER A 203 -6.45 -17.10 7.70
C SER A 203 -6.19 -18.43 7.00
N ILE A 204 -5.37 -19.26 7.61
CA ILE A 204 -5.09 -20.61 7.11
C ILE A 204 -6.37 -21.45 7.14
N ALA A 205 -7.19 -21.31 8.19
CA ALA A 205 -8.45 -22.03 8.33
C ALA A 205 -9.43 -21.74 7.22
N ASP A 206 -9.44 -20.49 6.70
CA ASP A 206 -10.33 -20.06 5.61
C ASP A 206 -9.68 -20.24 4.22
N GLY A 207 -8.49 -20.81 4.14
CA GLY A 207 -7.74 -20.97 2.88
C GLY A 207 -7.26 -19.63 2.27
N VAL A 208 -7.32 -18.52 3.02
CA VAL A 208 -6.88 -17.21 2.57
C VAL A 208 -5.45 -17.01 3.04
N ILE A 209 -4.51 -17.35 2.17
CA ILE A 209 -3.08 -17.31 2.45
C ILE A 209 -2.35 -16.41 1.43
N HIS A 210 -1.11 -16.07 1.73
CA HIS A 210 -0.18 -15.40 0.82
C HIS A 210 1.20 -16.04 0.92
N ASN A 211 2.02 -15.80 -0.08
CA ASN A 211 3.41 -16.25 -0.14
C ASN A 211 4.41 -15.09 0.09
N LEU A 212 3.99 -14.02 0.74
CA LEU A 212 4.79 -12.81 0.91
C LEU A 212 6.08 -13.10 1.67
N SER A 213 6.01 -13.90 2.72
CA SER A 213 7.19 -14.28 3.53
C SER A 213 8.22 -15.06 2.71
N SER A 214 7.80 -15.92 1.76
CA SER A 214 8.73 -16.61 0.88
C SER A 214 9.29 -15.70 -0.22
N ASN A 215 8.52 -14.74 -0.69
CA ASN A 215 8.94 -13.80 -1.75
C ASN A 215 9.83 -12.66 -1.23
N LEU A 216 9.58 -12.19 -0.02
CA LEU A 216 10.34 -11.10 0.61
C LEU A 216 11.42 -11.61 1.55
N GLY A 217 11.22 -12.80 2.09
CA GLY A 217 12.20 -13.46 2.93
C GLY A 217 13.45 -13.80 2.13
N ALA A 218 14.59 -13.86 2.80
CA ALA A 218 15.87 -14.12 2.19
C ALA A 218 15.85 -15.44 1.43
N GLY A 219 15.55 -15.38 0.16
CA GLY A 219 15.85 -16.27 -0.94
C GLY A 219 16.01 -17.78 -0.73
N TYR A 220 15.38 -18.32 0.30
CA TYR A 220 15.62 -19.70 0.67
C TYR A 220 14.73 -20.70 -0.07
N VAL A 221 13.68 -20.25 -0.73
CA VAL A 221 12.63 -21.16 -1.18
C VAL A 221 12.36 -21.10 -2.67
N ASP A 222 12.77 -20.06 -3.36
CA ASP A 222 12.46 -19.94 -4.79
C ASP A 222 13.54 -19.22 -5.58
N ASN A 223 13.76 -19.66 -6.81
CA ASN A 223 14.72 -19.08 -7.78
C ASN A 223 14.34 -17.68 -8.28
N SER A 224 13.35 -17.04 -7.69
CA SER A 224 12.82 -15.75 -8.14
C SER A 224 13.68 -14.53 -7.76
N GLY A 225 14.79 -14.74 -7.09
CA GLY A 225 15.70 -13.68 -6.67
C GLY A 225 15.16 -12.87 -5.48
N PRO A 226 15.97 -12.59 -4.48
CA PRO A 226 15.52 -11.86 -3.30
C PRO A 226 15.23 -10.41 -3.65
N ALA A 227 14.02 -9.97 -3.32
CA ALA A 227 13.68 -8.57 -3.34
C ALA A 227 14.43 -7.86 -2.20
N GLY A 228 15.24 -6.87 -2.56
CA GLY A 228 15.94 -6.01 -1.60
C GLY A 228 15.51 -4.56 -1.75
N LEU A 229 15.70 -3.79 -0.69
CA LEU A 229 15.48 -2.35 -0.72
C LEU A 229 16.66 -1.66 -1.41
N SER A 230 16.38 -0.59 -2.15
CA SER A 230 17.45 0.19 -2.76
C SER A 230 18.22 0.99 -1.70
N GLN A 231 19.50 1.25 -1.96
CA GLN A 231 20.32 2.15 -1.14
C GLN A 231 19.64 3.53 -0.98
N SER A 232 19.10 4.08 -2.07
CA SER A 232 18.41 5.37 -2.05
C SER A 232 17.22 5.40 -1.09
N LEU A 233 16.47 4.30 -0.97
CA LEU A 233 15.38 4.22 0.00
C LEU A 233 15.93 4.22 1.43
N VAL A 234 16.98 3.44 1.70
CA VAL A 234 17.62 3.39 3.02
C VAL A 234 18.18 4.74 3.41
N ASP A 235 18.78 5.47 2.47
CA ASP A 235 19.36 6.79 2.69
C ASP A 235 18.32 7.87 2.96
N ASN A 236 17.10 7.70 2.44
CA ASN A 236 15.98 8.64 2.68
C ASN A 236 15.40 8.56 4.09
N TYR A 237 15.65 7.50 4.85
CA TYR A 237 15.33 7.52 6.27
C TYR A 237 16.23 8.51 7.01
N LEU A 238 15.64 9.27 7.92
CA LEU A 238 16.36 10.28 8.70
C LEU A 238 17.09 9.65 9.91
N ASN A 239 17.89 10.45 10.57
CA ASN A 239 18.35 10.14 11.93
C ASN A 239 17.15 10.20 12.91
N ALA A 240 17.31 9.64 14.11
CA ALA A 240 16.25 9.62 15.13
C ALA A 240 15.82 11.04 15.59
N ASP A 241 16.67 12.03 15.41
CA ASP A 241 16.38 13.44 15.69
C ASP A 241 15.72 14.19 14.52
N GLY A 242 15.44 13.49 13.40
CA GLY A 242 14.82 14.06 12.21
C GLY A 242 15.80 14.75 11.25
N THR A 243 17.09 14.72 11.50
CA THR A 243 18.09 15.26 10.58
C THR A 243 18.42 14.27 9.45
N PRO A 244 18.78 14.76 8.24
CA PRO A 244 19.28 13.91 7.17
C PRO A 244 20.58 13.20 7.57
N ILE A 245 20.83 12.03 6.99
CA ILE A 245 22.13 11.36 7.13
C ILE A 245 23.23 12.16 6.45
N ASN A 246 24.44 12.07 7.02
CA ASN A 246 25.63 12.60 6.37
C ASN A 246 26.43 11.43 5.77
N PRO A 247 26.57 11.35 4.43
CA PRO A 247 27.36 10.30 3.79
C PRO A 247 28.82 10.22 4.24
N ALA A 248 29.35 11.32 4.79
CA ALA A 248 30.71 11.36 5.32
C ALA A 248 30.89 10.56 6.64
N ASP A 249 29.80 10.20 7.32
CA ASP A 249 29.84 9.48 8.61
C ASP A 249 30.27 8.01 8.48
N GLY A 250 30.57 7.57 7.26
CA GLY A 250 31.11 6.23 7.01
C GLY A 250 30.09 5.11 7.13
N ILE A 251 28.79 5.43 7.14
CA ILE A 251 27.67 4.46 7.21
C ILE A 251 27.73 3.41 6.11
N PHE A 252 28.36 3.70 4.97
CA PHE A 252 28.53 2.76 3.86
C PHE A 252 29.76 1.83 4.03
N LYS A 253 30.55 2.01 5.07
CA LYS A 253 31.74 1.18 5.35
C LYS A 253 31.44 -0.01 6.25
N ASP A 254 30.40 0.12 7.06
CA ASP A 254 29.97 -0.90 8.01
C ASP A 254 28.46 -0.97 8.01
N PHE A 255 27.92 -2.17 7.71
CA PHE A 255 26.49 -2.43 7.67
C PHE A 255 25.78 -2.04 8.98
N ASN A 256 26.41 -2.29 10.13
CA ASN A 256 25.83 -1.96 11.43
C ASN A 256 25.72 -0.44 11.68
N LEU A 257 26.62 0.35 11.10
CA LEU A 257 26.56 1.80 11.20
C LEU A 257 25.35 2.38 10.48
N THR A 258 24.85 1.70 9.44
CA THR A 258 23.65 2.10 8.69
C THR A 258 22.42 2.26 9.60
N PHE A 259 22.35 1.49 10.67
CA PHE A 259 21.18 1.45 11.57
C PHE A 259 21.38 2.26 12.85
N LYS A 260 22.59 2.69 13.15
CA LYS A 260 22.91 3.38 14.40
C LYS A 260 22.33 4.77 14.43
N GLY A 261 21.50 5.06 15.45
CA GLY A 261 20.92 6.40 15.66
C GLY A 261 19.93 6.84 14.59
N ARG A 262 19.36 5.89 13.83
CA ARG A 262 18.40 6.13 12.75
C ARG A 262 16.95 6.06 13.23
N ASP A 263 16.05 6.54 12.39
CA ASP A 263 14.60 6.43 12.59
C ASP A 263 14.20 4.97 12.82
N GLY A 264 13.41 4.71 13.86
CA GLY A 264 12.94 3.36 14.19
C GLY A 264 12.15 2.67 13.07
N ARG A 265 11.56 3.42 12.15
CA ARG A 265 10.88 2.86 10.97
C ARG A 265 11.85 2.19 10.00
N LEU A 266 13.11 2.66 9.91
CA LEU A 266 14.16 1.95 9.16
C LEU A 266 14.42 0.58 9.76
N LEU A 267 14.55 0.51 11.09
CA LEU A 267 14.78 -0.73 11.83
C LEU A 267 13.61 -1.71 11.68
N ALA A 268 12.38 -1.21 11.62
CA ALA A 268 11.19 -2.00 11.36
C ALA A 268 11.10 -2.51 9.92
N THR A 269 11.69 -1.81 8.96
CA THR A 269 11.57 -2.09 7.53
C THR A 269 12.67 -3.00 7.01
N VAL A 270 13.89 -2.85 7.53
CA VAL A 270 15.10 -3.56 7.07
C VAL A 270 15.57 -4.54 8.13
N MET A 271 15.99 -5.72 7.68
CA MET A 271 16.63 -6.69 8.57
C MET A 271 18.00 -6.19 9.02
N HIS A 272 18.25 -6.29 10.31
CA HIS A 272 19.50 -5.89 10.96
C HIS A 272 19.91 -6.89 12.04
N SER A 273 21.12 -6.78 12.58
CA SER A 273 21.72 -7.75 13.50
C SER A 273 20.92 -8.08 14.77
N ASN A 274 20.03 -7.17 15.19
CA ASN A 274 19.19 -7.40 16.37
C ASN A 274 17.84 -8.05 16.06
N CYS A 275 17.53 -8.38 14.80
CA CYS A 275 16.29 -9.03 14.43
C CYS A 275 16.26 -10.46 14.96
N LYS A 276 15.16 -10.82 15.63
CA LYS A 276 14.89 -12.18 16.09
C LYS A 276 13.79 -12.79 15.24
N PHE A 277 13.94 -14.02 14.80
CA PHE A 277 12.94 -14.75 14.03
C PHE A 277 12.36 -15.89 14.85
N LYS A 278 11.03 -16.03 14.78
CA LYS A 278 10.39 -17.27 15.25
C LYS A 278 10.49 -18.31 14.17
N SER A 279 11.32 -19.33 14.40
CA SER A 279 11.26 -20.54 13.59
C SER A 279 10.18 -21.48 14.15
N THR A 280 9.26 -21.89 13.28
CA THR A 280 8.20 -22.86 13.63
C THR A 280 8.67 -24.32 13.51
N SER A 281 9.84 -24.55 12.91
CA SER A 281 10.40 -25.89 12.74
C SER A 281 11.74 -26.06 13.47
N PRO A 282 11.88 -27.10 14.32
CA PRO A 282 13.15 -27.39 14.98
C PRO A 282 14.29 -27.67 14.00
N GLU A 283 13.98 -28.19 12.81
CA GLU A 283 14.95 -28.50 11.76
C GLU A 283 15.38 -27.31 10.96
N SER A 284 14.54 -26.28 10.85
CA SER A 284 14.87 -25.03 10.15
C SER A 284 15.64 -24.02 11.00
N LYS A 285 15.82 -24.29 12.30
CA LYS A 285 16.62 -23.42 13.18
C LYS A 285 18.05 -23.19 12.72
N SER A 286 18.61 -24.14 11.97
CA SER A 286 19.97 -24.01 11.43
C SER A 286 20.06 -23.31 10.08
N LYS A 287 18.91 -22.99 9.46
CA LYS A 287 18.84 -22.45 8.11
C LYS A 287 17.96 -21.22 8.01
N ALA A 288 17.30 -20.80 9.11
CA ALA A 288 16.52 -19.59 9.14
C ALA A 288 17.42 -18.39 8.88
N MET A 289 17.03 -17.66 7.90
CA MET A 289 17.46 -16.36 7.46
C MET A 289 18.35 -15.61 8.43
N LEU A 290 19.61 -15.58 8.08
CA LEU A 290 20.64 -14.96 8.87
C LEU A 290 21.03 -13.68 8.17
N VAL A 291 20.46 -12.59 8.61
CA VAL A 291 20.96 -11.29 8.17
C VAL A 291 22.31 -11.03 8.83
N GLU A 292 22.44 -11.35 10.07
CA GLU A 292 23.65 -11.49 10.84
C GLU A 292 23.31 -12.29 12.08
N GLU A 293 23.75 -13.51 12.18
CA GLU A 293 23.74 -14.21 13.44
C GLU A 293 25.03 -13.83 14.18
N TYR A 294 24.90 -12.96 15.15
CA TYR A 294 25.92 -12.84 16.17
C TYR A 294 25.81 -14.10 17.04
N SER A 295 26.73 -15.01 16.86
CA SER A 295 26.90 -16.10 17.79
C SER A 295 27.57 -15.56 19.04
N GLU A 296 26.83 -15.48 20.14
CA GLU A 296 27.40 -15.19 21.46
C GLU A 296 28.55 -16.14 21.80
N GLU A 297 28.48 -17.41 21.32
CA GLU A 297 29.45 -18.46 21.53
C GLU A 297 30.76 -18.20 20.78
N ASN A 298 30.68 -17.64 19.59
CA ASN A 298 31.83 -17.40 18.72
C ASN A 298 32.22 -15.91 18.63
N LYS A 299 31.43 -15.01 19.20
CA LYS A 299 31.60 -13.54 19.12
C LYS A 299 31.84 -13.03 17.70
N GLN A 300 31.28 -13.71 16.71
CA GLN A 300 31.43 -13.39 15.30
C GLN A 300 30.06 -13.20 14.66
N ILE A 301 30.00 -12.24 13.78
CA ILE A 301 28.91 -12.08 12.81
C ILE A 301 28.97 -13.27 11.86
N VAL A 302 28.00 -14.17 11.95
CA VAL A 302 28.06 -15.45 11.26
C VAL A 302 27.72 -15.31 9.78
N ARG A 303 26.95 -14.31 9.38
CA ARG A 303 26.66 -14.03 7.94
C ARG A 303 26.26 -12.58 7.68
N PRO A 304 27.03 -11.84 6.89
CA PRO A 304 26.54 -10.62 6.26
C PRO A 304 25.49 -10.95 5.21
N PRO A 305 24.63 -10.00 4.82
CA PRO A 305 23.72 -10.17 3.71
C PRO A 305 24.51 -10.65 2.48
N TYR A 306 24.02 -11.72 1.84
CA TYR A 306 24.70 -12.31 0.68
C TYR A 306 24.69 -11.37 -0.51
N LEU A 307 25.67 -10.49 -0.57
CA LEU A 307 25.86 -9.57 -1.69
C LEU A 307 26.52 -10.25 -2.90
N THR A 308 27.41 -11.21 -2.64
CA THR A 308 28.38 -11.71 -3.65
C THR A 308 28.23 -13.19 -3.98
N GLU A 309 27.57 -13.98 -3.16
CA GLU A 309 27.40 -15.40 -3.44
C GLU A 309 26.31 -15.66 -4.49
N GLY A 310 26.59 -16.58 -5.41
CA GLY A 310 25.60 -17.05 -6.38
C GLY A 310 24.55 -17.93 -5.69
N GLY A 311 23.32 -17.85 -6.18
CA GLY A 311 22.24 -18.71 -5.72
C GLY A 311 20.98 -17.95 -5.25
N PRO A 312 19.92 -18.68 -4.90
CA PRO A 312 18.61 -18.08 -4.59
C PRO A 312 18.60 -17.22 -3.32
N ALA A 313 19.62 -17.29 -2.47
CA ALA A 313 19.75 -16.48 -1.26
C ALA A 313 20.40 -15.11 -1.49
N ARG A 314 20.82 -14.82 -2.72
CA ARG A 314 21.49 -13.55 -3.04
C ARG A 314 20.55 -12.36 -2.94
N ASN A 315 20.92 -11.36 -2.15
CA ASN A 315 20.29 -10.06 -2.17
C ASN A 315 21.26 -9.03 -2.74
N ALA A 316 21.00 -8.58 -3.97
CA ALA A 316 21.90 -7.68 -4.72
C ALA A 316 22.06 -6.28 -4.06
N THR A 317 21.15 -5.91 -3.17
CA THR A 317 21.21 -4.60 -2.49
C THR A 317 21.79 -4.67 -1.07
N GLY A 318 21.87 -5.87 -0.49
CA GLY A 318 22.27 -6.07 0.90
C GLY A 318 21.20 -5.74 1.95
N TYR A 319 20.06 -5.16 1.54
CA TYR A 319 19.00 -4.73 2.46
C TYR A 319 17.77 -5.63 2.31
N HIS A 320 17.70 -6.67 3.14
CA HIS A 320 16.53 -7.54 3.21
C HIS A 320 15.34 -6.84 3.86
N ILE A 321 14.15 -7.10 3.37
CA ILE A 321 12.90 -6.56 3.91
C ILE A 321 12.54 -7.34 5.17
N ARG A 322 12.36 -6.64 6.28
CA ARG A 322 11.84 -7.17 7.55
C ARG A 322 10.32 -7.11 7.63
N MET A 323 9.73 -6.08 7.03
CA MET A 323 8.27 -5.89 7.03
C MET A 323 7.53 -7.12 6.55
N SER A 324 6.44 -7.49 7.24
CA SER A 324 5.59 -8.65 6.93
C SER A 324 6.23 -10.02 7.20
N ILE A 325 7.30 -10.07 7.96
CA ILE A 325 7.91 -11.31 8.45
C ILE A 325 7.65 -11.40 9.95
N ASP A 326 7.09 -12.52 10.39
CA ASP A 326 6.83 -12.78 11.82
C ASP A 326 8.18 -13.01 12.52
N THR A 327 8.52 -12.13 13.46
CA THR A 327 9.77 -12.12 14.22
C THR A 327 9.55 -12.51 15.67
#